data_5c47a8633ff8a829e106aa3bd2b69498
#
_entry.id   5c47a8633ff8a829e106aa3bd2b69498
#
_cell.length_a   1.000
_cell.length_b   1.000
_cell.length_c   1.000
_cell.angle_alpha   90.00
_cell.angle_beta   90.00
_cell.angle_gamma   90.00
#
_symmetry.space_group_name_H-M   'P 1'
#
loop_
_entity.id
_entity.type
_entity.pdbx_description
1 polymer ?
#
loop_
_entity_poly.entity_id
_entity_poly.type
_entity_poly.pdbx_seq_one_letter_code
_entity_poly.pdbx_strand_id
1 'polypeptide(L)'
;MEYINAGDIFRNLASKKGMTLEEFGFFAERNPNIDKAIDKKLLEIARRDNVILEGRLAGIMLDLNDMEALKVWLEAPLEARVQRCSKRDSKSYEAALSDTQTREKSEWDRYYNIYHVDIRDLSVYSMIIHTQDKTPEQIADDIISRFNEPQKKRG
;
A
#
# COMPACT_ATOMS: atom_id res chain seq x y z
N MET A 1 2.52 -9.10 16.65
CA MET A 1 1.92 -9.04 15.29
C MET A 1 2.99 -9.26 14.24
N GLU A 2 2.71 -10.06 13.23
CA GLU A 2 3.58 -10.21 12.05
C GLU A 2 3.36 -9.02 11.11
N TYR A 3 4.46 -8.38 10.64
CA TYR A 3 4.39 -7.24 9.72
C TYR A 3 4.84 -7.65 8.32
N ILE A 4 4.01 -7.40 7.33
CA ILE A 4 4.26 -7.71 5.92
C ILE A 4 4.02 -6.45 5.07
N ASN A 5 4.99 -6.12 4.24
CA ASN A 5 4.94 -4.99 3.32
C ASN A 5 4.93 -5.49 1.87
N ALA A 6 3.86 -5.22 1.14
CA ALA A 6 3.73 -5.58 -0.27
C ALA A 6 4.79 -4.91 -1.15
N GLY A 7 5.17 -3.68 -0.82
CA GLY A 7 6.22 -2.96 -1.53
C GLY A 7 7.59 -3.61 -1.39
N ASP A 8 7.91 -4.21 -0.24
CA ASP A 8 9.15 -4.95 -0.04
C ASP A 8 9.17 -6.24 -0.88
N ILE A 9 8.04 -6.94 -0.94
CA ILE A 9 7.91 -8.13 -1.80
C ILE A 9 8.18 -7.75 -3.26
N PHE A 10 7.57 -6.65 -3.72
CA PHE A 10 7.73 -6.17 -5.09
C PHE A 10 9.17 -5.74 -5.38
N ARG A 11 9.83 -5.01 -4.48
CA ARG A 11 11.24 -4.62 -4.58
C ARG A 11 12.18 -5.83 -4.63
N ASN A 12 11.93 -6.82 -3.80
CA ASN A 12 12.73 -8.06 -3.77
C ASN A 12 12.61 -8.85 -5.08
N LEU A 13 11.42 -8.89 -5.67
CA LEU A 13 11.22 -9.53 -6.98
C LEU A 13 11.94 -8.77 -8.10
N ALA A 14 11.88 -7.44 -8.10
CA ALA A 14 12.63 -6.60 -9.04
C ALA A 14 14.13 -6.86 -8.93
N SER A 15 14.68 -6.84 -7.73
CA SER A 15 16.10 -7.12 -7.46
C SER A 15 16.52 -8.51 -7.93
N LYS A 16 15.72 -9.54 -7.67
CA LYS A 16 16.01 -10.91 -8.14
C LYS A 16 16.04 -11.03 -9.65
N LYS A 17 15.33 -10.16 -10.37
CA LYS A 17 15.34 -10.10 -11.84
C LYS A 17 16.42 -9.14 -12.39
N GLY A 18 17.18 -8.47 -11.52
CA GLY A 18 18.18 -7.48 -11.94
C GLY A 18 17.56 -6.23 -12.57
N MET A 19 16.30 -5.90 -12.21
CA MET A 19 15.54 -4.78 -12.75
C MET A 19 15.46 -3.64 -11.73
N THR A 20 15.43 -2.39 -12.23
CA THR A 20 15.00 -1.25 -11.41
C THR A 20 13.50 -1.39 -11.06
N LEU A 21 13.04 -0.62 -10.08
CA LEU A 21 11.62 -0.61 -9.70
C LEU A 21 10.72 -0.18 -10.87
N GLU A 22 11.17 0.81 -11.65
CA GLU A 22 10.46 1.29 -12.83
C GLU A 22 10.37 0.22 -13.92
N GLU A 23 11.50 -0.39 -14.27
CA GLU A 23 11.56 -1.50 -15.24
C GLU A 23 10.66 -2.67 -14.81
N PHE A 24 10.69 -3.01 -13.52
CA PHE A 24 9.86 -4.08 -13.00
C PHE A 24 8.37 -3.71 -12.99
N GLY A 25 8.02 -2.43 -12.76
CA GLY A 25 6.66 -1.91 -12.92
C GLY A 25 6.12 -2.13 -14.34
N PHE A 26 6.87 -1.72 -15.35
CA PHE A 26 6.52 -1.95 -16.77
C PHE A 26 6.47 -3.45 -17.12
N PHE A 27 7.34 -4.25 -16.53
CA PHE A 27 7.29 -5.70 -16.70
C PHE A 27 6.02 -6.30 -16.08
N ALA A 28 5.61 -5.84 -14.91
CA ALA A 28 4.40 -6.28 -14.23
C ALA A 28 3.12 -5.87 -14.99
N GLU A 29 3.11 -4.69 -15.65
CA GLU A 29 1.98 -4.26 -16.49
C GLU A 29 1.67 -5.29 -17.61
N ARG A 30 2.70 -5.92 -18.14
CA ARG A 30 2.59 -6.94 -19.18
C ARG A 30 2.41 -8.36 -18.63
N ASN A 31 2.57 -8.54 -17.33
CA ASN A 31 2.51 -9.83 -16.64
C ASN A 31 1.60 -9.76 -15.40
N PRO A 32 0.28 -9.69 -15.57
CA PRO A 32 -0.67 -9.54 -14.46
C PRO A 32 -0.57 -10.62 -13.38
N ASN A 33 -0.01 -11.78 -13.71
CA ASN A 33 0.18 -12.87 -12.76
C ASN A 33 1.16 -12.52 -11.62
N ILE A 34 2.03 -11.51 -11.81
CA ILE A 34 2.95 -11.03 -10.77
C ILE A 34 2.15 -10.41 -9.62
N ASP A 35 1.33 -9.39 -9.92
CA ASP A 35 0.49 -8.74 -8.93
C ASP A 35 -0.48 -9.75 -8.30
N LYS A 36 -1.14 -10.58 -9.10
CA LYS A 36 -2.05 -11.62 -8.60
C LYS A 36 -1.38 -12.60 -7.62
N ALA A 37 -0.12 -12.98 -7.89
CA ALA A 37 0.62 -13.87 -7.01
C ALA A 37 0.99 -13.20 -5.68
N ILE A 38 1.37 -11.92 -5.71
CA ILE A 38 1.65 -11.13 -4.51
C ILE A 38 0.38 -10.98 -3.67
N ASP A 39 -0.72 -10.57 -4.30
CA ASP A 39 -1.99 -10.33 -3.62
C ASP A 39 -2.57 -11.62 -3.03
N LYS A 40 -2.49 -12.74 -3.75
CA LYS A 40 -2.86 -14.05 -3.22
C LYS A 40 -2.07 -14.42 -1.97
N LYS A 41 -0.76 -14.21 -2.00
CA LYS A 41 0.11 -14.47 -0.84
C LYS A 41 -0.27 -13.57 0.34
N LEU A 42 -0.56 -12.29 0.09
CA LEU A 42 -1.00 -11.36 1.14
C LEU A 42 -2.33 -11.79 1.75
N LEU A 43 -3.30 -12.23 0.95
CA LEU A 43 -4.58 -12.74 1.44
C LEU A 43 -4.43 -14.03 2.26
N GLU A 44 -3.53 -14.93 1.85
CA GLU A 44 -3.22 -16.14 2.63
C GLU A 44 -2.62 -15.80 4.01
N ILE A 45 -1.75 -14.79 4.06
CA ILE A 45 -1.19 -14.29 5.33
C ILE A 45 -2.25 -13.58 6.15
N ALA A 46 -3.11 -12.78 5.52
CA ALA A 46 -4.18 -12.04 6.19
C ALA A 46 -5.19 -12.93 6.93
N ARG A 47 -5.32 -14.20 6.54
CA ARG A 47 -6.15 -15.17 7.25
C ARG A 47 -5.58 -15.63 8.59
N ARG A 48 -4.35 -15.24 8.89
CA ARG A 48 -3.73 -15.50 10.20
C ARG A 48 -4.12 -14.38 11.16
N ASP A 49 -4.21 -14.71 12.44
CA ASP A 49 -4.40 -13.70 13.48
C ASP A 49 -3.13 -12.89 13.72
N ASN A 50 -3.29 -11.67 14.22
CA ASN A 50 -2.17 -10.80 14.62
C ASN A 50 -1.21 -10.41 13.48
N VAL A 51 -1.76 -10.00 12.35
CA VAL A 51 -0.99 -9.55 11.17
C VAL A 51 -1.23 -8.07 10.89
N ILE A 52 -0.17 -7.36 10.52
CA ILE A 52 -0.23 -6.02 9.93
C ILE A 52 0.19 -6.14 8.47
N LEU A 53 -0.70 -5.79 7.56
CA LEU A 53 -0.41 -5.72 6.13
C LEU A 53 -0.25 -4.27 5.70
N GLU A 54 0.87 -3.95 5.09
CA GLU A 54 1.10 -2.66 4.44
C GLU A 54 1.13 -2.82 2.93
N GLY A 55 0.33 -2.02 2.23
CA GLY A 55 0.30 -2.00 0.78
C GLY A 55 -0.85 -1.16 0.26
N ARG A 56 -0.67 -0.57 -0.91
CA ARG A 56 -1.68 0.33 -1.51
C ARG A 56 -3.00 -0.35 -1.82
N LEU A 57 -2.98 -1.63 -2.11
CA LEU A 57 -4.16 -2.41 -2.44
C LEU A 57 -4.67 -3.24 -1.26
N ALA A 58 -3.92 -3.34 -0.16
CA ALA A 58 -4.22 -4.26 0.94
C ALA A 58 -5.64 -4.09 1.50
N GLY A 59 -6.07 -2.86 1.80
CA GLY A 59 -7.41 -2.59 2.33
C GLY A 59 -8.53 -2.97 1.36
N ILE A 60 -8.34 -2.66 0.07
CA ILE A 60 -9.31 -3.00 -0.99
C ILE A 60 -9.40 -4.52 -1.17
N MET A 61 -8.26 -5.22 -1.18
CA MET A 61 -8.24 -6.68 -1.33
C MET A 61 -8.90 -7.40 -0.17
N LEU A 62 -8.72 -6.91 1.04
CA LEU A 62 -9.44 -7.43 2.20
C LEU A 62 -10.96 -7.22 2.09
N ASP A 63 -11.36 -6.03 1.60
CA ASP A 63 -12.77 -5.71 1.37
C ASP A 63 -13.41 -6.60 0.31
N LEU A 64 -12.75 -6.75 -0.84
CA LEU A 64 -13.22 -7.62 -1.93
C LEU A 64 -13.34 -9.11 -1.53
N ASN A 65 -12.68 -9.52 -0.46
CA ASN A 65 -12.70 -10.89 0.06
C ASN A 65 -13.46 -11.03 1.38
N ASP A 66 -14.29 -10.04 1.74
CA ASP A 66 -15.11 -10.01 2.97
C ASP A 66 -14.31 -10.29 4.25
N MET A 67 -13.04 -9.85 4.28
CA MET A 67 -12.17 -10.05 5.43
C MET A 67 -12.25 -8.89 6.40
N GLU A 68 -12.54 -9.20 7.67
CA GLU A 68 -12.58 -8.20 8.73
C GLU A 68 -11.18 -7.74 9.11
N ALA A 69 -10.98 -6.42 9.11
CA ALA A 69 -9.75 -5.76 9.55
C ALA A 69 -10.00 -4.29 9.85
N LEU A 70 -9.14 -3.70 10.67
CA LEU A 70 -9.04 -2.24 10.75
C LEU A 70 -8.31 -1.77 9.48
N LYS A 71 -9.07 -1.21 8.51
CA LYS A 71 -8.54 -0.71 7.25
C LYS A 71 -8.21 0.77 7.42
N VAL A 72 -6.94 1.11 7.37
CA VAL A 72 -6.41 2.46 7.58
C VAL A 72 -5.78 2.99 6.30
N TRP A 73 -6.15 4.19 5.89
CA TRP A 73 -5.50 4.92 4.80
C TRP A 73 -4.63 6.04 5.37
N LEU A 74 -3.34 6.05 5.01
CA LEU A 74 -2.41 7.11 5.35
C LEU A 74 -2.30 8.06 4.16
N GLU A 75 -2.74 9.29 4.33
CA GLU A 75 -2.78 10.29 3.28
C GLU A 75 -1.76 11.39 3.50
N ALA A 76 -1.13 11.84 2.43
CA ALA A 76 -0.29 13.02 2.41
C ALA A 76 -0.34 13.69 1.03
N PRO A 77 -0.22 15.02 0.94
CA PRO A 77 -0.08 15.73 -0.32
C PRO A 77 1.11 15.19 -1.14
N LEU A 78 1.01 15.24 -2.46
CA LEU A 78 2.07 14.77 -3.36
C LEU A 78 3.44 15.35 -3.01
N GLU A 79 3.50 16.64 -2.73
CA GLU A 79 4.73 17.32 -2.35
C GLU A 79 5.39 16.70 -1.11
N ALA A 80 4.62 16.45 -0.04
CA ALA A 80 5.11 15.81 1.18
C ALA A 80 5.60 14.38 0.91
N ARG A 81 4.90 13.63 0.07
CA ARG A 81 5.30 12.26 -0.32
C ARG A 81 6.60 12.26 -1.12
N VAL A 82 6.74 13.18 -2.08
CA VAL A 82 7.94 13.34 -2.90
C VAL A 82 9.14 13.74 -2.04
N GLN A 83 8.98 14.69 -1.11
CA GLN A 83 10.05 15.07 -0.19
C GLN A 83 10.53 13.88 0.67
N ARG A 84 9.60 13.06 1.17
CA ARG A 84 9.94 11.84 1.93
C ARG A 84 10.71 10.84 1.07
N CYS A 85 10.27 10.63 -0.18
CA CYS A 85 10.96 9.74 -1.13
C CYS A 85 12.35 10.28 -1.50
N SER A 86 12.48 11.59 -1.77
CA SER A 86 13.76 12.23 -2.06
C SER A 86 14.79 12.00 -0.94
N LYS A 87 14.37 12.20 0.32
CA LYS A 87 15.24 11.96 1.48
C LYS A 87 15.60 10.48 1.66
N ARG A 88 14.62 9.59 1.58
CA ARG A 88 14.83 8.15 1.77
C ARG A 88 15.79 7.57 0.73
N ASP A 89 15.61 7.96 -0.52
CA ASP A 89 16.30 7.37 -1.67
C ASP A 89 17.53 8.19 -2.10
N SER A 90 17.86 9.27 -1.37
CA SER A 90 18.98 10.20 -1.66
C SER A 90 18.96 10.71 -3.12
N LYS A 91 17.78 11.10 -3.59
CA LYS A 91 17.53 11.62 -4.94
C LYS A 91 17.18 13.10 -4.90
N SER A 92 17.36 13.80 -6.04
CA SER A 92 16.82 15.15 -6.20
C SER A 92 15.28 15.13 -6.09
N TYR A 93 14.68 16.29 -5.77
CA TYR A 93 13.23 16.41 -5.72
C TYR A 93 12.59 16.07 -7.08
N GLU A 94 13.15 16.57 -8.18
CA GLU A 94 12.65 16.35 -9.53
C GLU A 94 12.70 14.87 -9.92
N ALA A 95 13.78 14.16 -9.59
CA ALA A 95 13.89 12.72 -9.82
C ALA A 95 12.88 11.94 -8.97
N ALA A 96 12.72 12.30 -7.69
CA ALA A 96 11.74 11.67 -6.80
C ALA A 96 10.29 11.94 -7.25
N LEU A 97 10.01 13.13 -7.79
CA LEU A 97 8.69 13.49 -8.34
C LEU A 97 8.36 12.61 -9.55
N SER A 98 9.28 12.52 -10.50
CA SER A 98 9.11 11.70 -11.70
C SER A 98 8.89 10.23 -11.35
N ASP A 99 9.74 9.68 -10.48
CA ASP A 99 9.62 8.29 -10.01
C ASP A 99 8.29 8.03 -9.32
N THR A 100 7.85 8.94 -8.45
CA THR A 100 6.60 8.82 -7.71
C THR A 100 5.39 8.81 -8.65
N GLN A 101 5.33 9.75 -9.60
CA GLN A 101 4.22 9.85 -10.55
C GLN A 101 4.19 8.64 -11.48
N THR A 102 5.32 8.19 -12.00
CA THR A 102 5.42 7.01 -12.86
C THR A 102 4.93 5.75 -12.14
N ARG A 103 5.35 5.56 -10.90
CA ARG A 103 4.95 4.40 -10.10
C ARG A 103 3.46 4.42 -9.76
N GLU A 104 2.94 5.57 -9.35
CA GLU A 104 1.52 5.71 -9.01
C GLU A 104 0.62 5.44 -10.22
N LYS A 105 1.01 5.94 -11.39
CA LYS A 105 0.29 5.67 -12.63
C LYS A 105 0.33 4.19 -12.99
N SER A 106 1.50 3.56 -12.93
CA SER A 106 1.66 2.13 -13.23
C SER A 106 0.83 1.26 -12.27
N GLU A 107 0.85 1.55 -10.98
CA GLU A 107 0.06 0.83 -9.97
C GLU A 107 -1.45 0.99 -10.22
N TRP A 108 -1.91 2.21 -10.51
CA TRP A 108 -3.32 2.46 -10.81
C TRP A 108 -3.77 1.69 -12.05
N ASP A 109 -2.99 1.76 -13.15
CA ASP A 109 -3.27 1.05 -14.40
C ASP A 109 -3.34 -0.47 -14.18
N ARG A 110 -2.37 -1.05 -13.45
CA ARG A 110 -2.32 -2.49 -13.17
C ARG A 110 -3.54 -2.95 -12.35
N TYR A 111 -3.86 -2.27 -11.26
CA TYR A 111 -4.95 -2.69 -10.38
C TYR A 111 -6.32 -2.48 -11.03
N TYR A 112 -6.47 -1.41 -11.81
CA TYR A 112 -7.68 -1.21 -12.60
C TYR A 112 -7.86 -2.32 -13.65
N ASN A 113 -6.80 -2.68 -14.37
CA ASN A 113 -6.85 -3.73 -15.40
C ASN A 113 -7.07 -5.12 -14.81
N ILE A 114 -6.50 -5.42 -13.65
CA ILE A 114 -6.59 -6.75 -13.03
C ILE A 114 -7.90 -6.94 -12.27
N TYR A 115 -8.30 -5.96 -11.47
CA TYR A 115 -9.39 -6.08 -10.50
C TYR A 115 -10.57 -5.15 -10.75
N HIS A 116 -10.48 -4.25 -11.72
CA HIS A 116 -11.48 -3.20 -11.99
C HIS A 116 -11.76 -2.31 -10.77
N VAL A 117 -10.73 -2.03 -9.98
CA VAL A 117 -10.80 -1.18 -8.79
C VAL A 117 -10.06 0.13 -9.02
N ASP A 118 -10.59 1.22 -8.47
CA ASP A 118 -9.89 2.49 -8.36
C ASP A 118 -9.26 2.58 -6.97
N ILE A 119 -7.94 2.54 -6.88
CA ILE A 119 -7.21 2.64 -5.61
C ILE A 119 -7.38 4.00 -4.92
N ARG A 120 -7.98 4.98 -5.59
CA ARG A 120 -8.34 6.29 -5.01
C ARG A 120 -9.71 6.29 -4.35
N ASP A 121 -10.49 5.22 -4.51
CA ASP A 121 -11.72 5.04 -3.78
C ASP A 121 -11.43 4.65 -2.33
N LEU A 122 -11.59 5.60 -1.43
CA LEU A 122 -11.31 5.44 -0.01
C LEU A 122 -12.50 4.92 0.80
N SER A 123 -13.62 4.61 0.18
CA SER A 123 -14.86 4.18 0.87
C SER A 123 -14.72 2.90 1.68
N VAL A 124 -13.74 2.05 1.32
CA VAL A 124 -13.47 0.79 2.03
C VAL A 124 -12.70 0.97 3.35
N TYR A 125 -12.09 2.15 3.54
CA TYR A 125 -11.26 2.40 4.71
C TYR A 125 -12.10 2.93 5.88
N SER A 126 -11.91 2.36 7.05
CA SER A 126 -12.59 2.75 8.29
C SER A 126 -11.89 3.90 9.02
N MET A 127 -10.67 4.24 8.62
CA MET A 127 -9.88 5.32 9.18
C MET A 127 -8.99 5.96 8.11
N ILE A 128 -9.02 7.29 8.02
CA ILE A 128 -8.13 8.07 7.14
C ILE A 128 -7.31 9.00 8.02
N ILE A 129 -5.98 8.92 7.92
CA ILE A 129 -5.05 9.75 8.69
C ILE A 129 -4.27 10.64 7.74
N HIS A 130 -4.41 11.95 7.90
CA HIS A 130 -3.57 12.94 7.23
C HIS A 130 -2.23 13.04 7.95
N THR A 131 -1.15 12.60 7.28
CA THR A 131 0.16 12.37 7.90
C THR A 131 1.12 13.54 7.78
N GLN A 132 0.75 14.63 7.11
CA GLN A 132 1.66 15.75 6.81
C GLN A 132 2.25 16.36 8.08
N ASP A 133 1.42 16.60 9.08
CA ASP A 133 1.78 17.30 10.32
C ASP A 133 1.86 16.36 11.53
N LYS A 134 2.01 15.05 11.30
CA LYS A 134 2.11 14.04 12.35
C LYS A 134 3.44 13.30 12.31
N THR A 135 3.97 12.99 13.48
CA THR A 135 5.12 12.08 13.59
C THR A 135 4.66 10.62 13.40
N PRO A 136 5.58 9.71 13.02
CA PRO A 136 5.26 8.27 12.95
C PRO A 136 4.68 7.72 14.27
N GLU A 137 5.17 8.18 15.41
CA GLU A 137 4.68 7.78 16.74
C GLU A 137 3.24 8.23 16.95
N GLN A 138 2.89 9.46 16.61
CA GLN A 138 1.52 9.97 16.70
C GLN A 138 0.56 9.19 15.80
N ILE A 139 1.00 8.82 14.60
CA ILE A 139 0.22 8.00 13.67
C ILE A 139 -0.01 6.60 14.25
N ALA A 140 1.05 6.00 14.80
CA ALA A 140 0.95 4.69 15.44
C ALA A 140 -0.01 4.71 16.64
N ASP A 141 0.07 5.73 17.50
CA ASP A 141 -0.81 5.89 18.66
C ASP A 141 -2.28 6.05 18.24
N ASP A 142 -2.56 6.82 17.19
CA ASP A 142 -3.91 6.96 16.63
C ASP A 142 -4.47 5.60 16.16
N ILE A 143 -3.66 4.81 15.46
CA ILE A 143 -4.06 3.48 14.96
C ILE A 143 -4.29 2.52 16.11
N ILE A 144 -3.39 2.47 17.10
CA ILE A 144 -3.49 1.60 18.27
C ILE A 144 -4.74 1.95 19.08
N SER A 145 -4.99 3.24 19.29
CA SER A 145 -6.18 3.71 20.00
C SER A 145 -7.45 3.24 19.30
N ARG A 146 -7.51 3.41 17.99
CA ARG A 146 -8.66 2.98 17.18
C ARG A 146 -8.84 1.46 17.17
N PHE A 147 -7.73 0.71 17.12
CA PHE A 147 -7.75 -0.75 17.14
C PHE A 147 -8.29 -1.31 18.47
N ASN A 148 -7.98 -0.64 19.57
CA ASN A 148 -8.42 -1.03 20.93
C ASN A 148 -9.84 -0.58 21.27
N GLU A 149 -10.48 0.23 20.44
CA GLU A 149 -11.89 0.61 20.66
C GLU A 149 -12.80 -0.63 20.57
N PRO A 150 -13.79 -0.75 21.47
CA PRO A 150 -14.77 -1.83 21.37
C PRO A 150 -15.46 -1.79 20.01
N GLN A 151 -15.32 -2.86 19.24
CA GLN A 151 -16.02 -2.99 17.97
C GLN A 151 -17.53 -2.96 18.25
N LYS A 152 -18.22 -1.89 17.84
CA LYS A 152 -19.68 -1.92 17.79
C LYS A 152 -20.05 -3.04 16.85
N LYS A 153 -20.65 -4.12 17.40
CA LYS A 153 -21.23 -5.18 16.59
C LYS A 153 -22.13 -4.52 15.56
N ARG A 154 -21.78 -4.66 14.27
CA ARG A 154 -22.69 -4.31 13.20
C ARG A 154 -23.88 -5.24 13.34
N GLY A 155 -24.97 -4.66 13.78
CA GLY A 155 -26.25 -5.37 13.84
C GLY A 155 -26.78 -5.67 12.44
#